data_5bfff6e238238c3eea8792c4a340a47d
#
_entry.id   5bfff6e238238c3eea8792c4a340a47d
#
_cell.length_a   1.000
_cell.length_b   1.000
_cell.length_c   1.000
_cell.angle_alpha   90.00
_cell.angle_beta   90.00
_cell.angle_gamma   90.00
#
_symmetry.space_group_name_H-M   'P 1'
#
loop_
_entity.id
_entity.type
_entity.pdbx_description
1 polymer ?
#
loop_
_entity_poly.entity_id
_entity_poly.type
_entity_poly.pdbx_seq_one_letter_code
_entity_poly.pdbx_strand_id
1 'polypeptide(L)'
;MSRPLNFLHLTTFYPPYSFGGDAVYLHRLCHALGDAGHHVDVVHCVDSYHLLHPAEPEVRWDEHPGVNRHELRSSYGWLSPFLTQQTGQPYLKRNRIQSLLDSRPYDVIHFHNTSLIGPGALTMEPSSAQAVKMYTTHEHWLICPMHVLWKFNSRPCEKPECLRCTLQGKRPPQLWRYTGMLERCASHVDQFVSPSRFTAGMHAERGFPQPVDHLPYFINRMDEDWREPGPRPQEAPYFLFVGRLEIIKGLQTLIELWRRRQPPYDLLVAGTGTYESSLRELAASHPRIRFLGPLPQRQLGALYYHSLACIVPSITYETFGIINIEAFARKSPVIARDLGALPEVIQDSGGGYVYNTDEELLLAMERIAGSPALRSELGERGYQAFVKWWSREPHLKLYFDFLNRNAIRKFGRVPWDPAYVPATS
;
A
#
# COMPACT_ATOMS: atom_id res chain seq x y z
N MET A 1 -12.17 3.90 32.61
CA MET A 1 -12.07 4.32 31.20
C MET A 1 -10.60 4.32 30.80
N SER A 2 -10.24 3.61 29.76
CA SER A 2 -8.87 3.61 29.23
C SER A 2 -8.51 5.00 28.73
N ARG A 3 -7.29 5.47 28.99
CA ARG A 3 -6.84 6.74 28.43
C ARG A 3 -6.62 6.62 26.92
N PRO A 4 -6.85 7.68 26.15
CA PRO A 4 -6.39 7.74 24.75
C PRO A 4 -4.89 7.46 24.65
N LEU A 5 -4.49 6.75 23.59
CA LEU A 5 -3.07 6.57 23.25
C LEU A 5 -2.59 7.73 22.37
N ASN A 6 -1.31 8.02 22.45
CA ASN A 6 -0.63 8.99 21.59
C ASN A 6 0.22 8.23 20.55
N PHE A 7 -0.14 8.37 19.29
CA PHE A 7 0.58 7.79 18.16
C PHE A 7 1.40 8.85 17.44
N LEU A 8 2.61 8.49 17.04
CA LEU A 8 3.41 9.25 16.09
C LEU A 8 3.71 8.36 14.87
N HIS A 9 3.19 8.72 13.72
CA HIS A 9 3.50 8.07 12.45
C HIS A 9 4.56 8.86 11.69
N LEU A 10 5.64 8.19 11.25
CA LEU A 10 6.67 8.77 10.39
C LEU A 10 6.62 8.11 9.02
N THR A 11 6.46 8.93 7.98
CA THR A 11 6.45 8.48 6.59
C THR A 11 7.10 9.51 5.66
N THR A 12 7.66 9.07 4.54
CA THR A 12 8.14 10.00 3.51
C THR A 12 6.96 10.72 2.83
N PHE A 13 5.86 10.01 2.55
CA PHE A 13 4.71 10.52 1.80
C PHE A 13 3.42 10.35 2.59
N TYR A 14 2.61 11.41 2.62
CA TYR A 14 1.27 11.43 3.22
C TYR A 14 0.37 12.39 2.43
N PRO A 15 -0.93 12.10 2.27
CA PRO A 15 -1.81 12.98 1.51
C PRO A 15 -1.84 14.42 2.05
N PRO A 16 -1.89 15.44 1.15
CA PRO A 16 -1.96 15.33 -0.31
C PRO A 16 -0.61 15.09 -1.00
N TYR A 17 0.53 15.19 -0.30
CA TYR A 17 1.89 15.02 -0.82
C TYR A 17 2.29 13.54 -0.89
N SER A 18 1.64 12.77 -1.77
CA SER A 18 1.80 11.32 -1.80
C SER A 18 1.61 10.67 -3.16
N PHE A 19 2.10 9.43 -3.28
CA PHE A 19 2.00 8.59 -4.47
C PHE A 19 1.61 7.16 -4.07
N GLY A 20 0.40 6.72 -4.38
CA GLY A 20 0.05 5.31 -4.27
C GLY A 20 -0.65 4.85 -2.99
N GLY A 21 -0.78 3.52 -2.86
CA GLY A 21 -1.66 2.88 -1.90
C GLY A 21 -1.15 2.88 -0.45
N ASP A 22 0.17 2.97 -0.23
CA ASP A 22 0.78 3.03 1.09
C ASP A 22 0.35 4.28 1.89
N ALA A 23 0.38 5.44 1.24
CA ALA A 23 -0.07 6.68 1.84
C ALA A 23 -1.60 6.69 2.09
N VAL A 24 -2.38 6.09 1.19
CA VAL A 24 -3.83 5.93 1.37
C VAL A 24 -4.13 4.98 2.55
N TYR A 25 -3.38 3.88 2.67
CA TYR A 25 -3.51 2.99 3.83
C TYR A 25 -3.17 3.73 5.13
N LEU A 26 -2.06 4.48 5.17
CA LEU A 26 -1.69 5.23 6.38
C LEU A 26 -2.74 6.27 6.75
N HIS A 27 -3.29 7.00 5.78
CA HIS A 27 -4.38 7.93 6.02
C HIS A 27 -5.61 7.22 6.63
N ARG A 28 -6.01 6.07 6.07
CA ARG A 28 -7.10 5.24 6.62
C ARG A 28 -6.79 4.77 8.06
N LEU A 29 -5.56 4.36 8.35
CA LEU A 29 -5.15 3.94 9.70
C LEU A 29 -5.21 5.11 10.68
N CYS A 30 -4.68 6.28 10.32
CA CYS A 30 -4.74 7.48 11.16
C CYS A 30 -6.18 7.86 11.49
N HIS A 31 -7.08 7.86 10.50
CA HIS A 31 -8.50 8.13 10.72
C HIS A 31 -9.15 7.07 11.61
N ALA A 32 -8.88 5.80 11.38
CA ALA A 32 -9.41 4.71 12.19
C ALA A 32 -8.96 4.79 13.66
N LEU A 33 -7.72 5.22 13.92
CA LEU A 33 -7.23 5.48 15.27
C LEU A 33 -7.86 6.74 15.89
N GLY A 34 -8.07 7.79 15.09
CA GLY A 34 -8.79 9.00 15.51
C GLY A 34 -10.24 8.72 15.90
N ASP A 35 -10.98 7.97 15.05
CA ASP A 35 -12.34 7.52 15.35
C ASP A 35 -12.41 6.67 16.63
N ALA A 36 -11.36 5.91 16.90
CA ALA A 36 -11.20 5.13 18.13
C ALA A 36 -10.88 6.01 19.36
N GLY A 37 -10.80 7.34 19.20
CA GLY A 37 -10.57 8.30 20.29
C GLY A 37 -9.09 8.49 20.64
N HIS A 38 -8.15 8.04 19.81
CA HIS A 38 -6.72 8.25 20.03
C HIS A 38 -6.23 9.58 19.45
N HIS A 39 -5.08 10.05 19.95
CA HIS A 39 -4.35 11.19 19.39
C HIS A 39 -3.31 10.70 18.39
N VAL A 40 -3.35 11.23 17.18
CA VAL A 40 -2.48 10.81 16.10
C VAL A 40 -1.72 12.01 15.53
N ASP A 41 -0.40 11.95 15.59
CA ASP A 41 0.47 12.88 14.89
C ASP A 41 1.12 12.16 13.71
N VAL A 42 1.07 12.77 12.51
CA VAL A 42 1.69 12.24 11.29
C VAL A 42 2.76 13.19 10.79
N VAL A 43 3.97 12.69 10.64
CA VAL A 43 5.13 13.44 10.13
C VAL A 43 5.47 12.97 8.74
N HIS A 44 5.50 13.87 7.77
CA HIS A 44 5.84 13.55 6.37
C HIS A 44 6.75 14.60 5.75
N CYS A 45 7.45 14.24 4.65
CA CYS A 45 8.47 15.09 4.05
C CYS A 45 7.99 15.68 2.71
N VAL A 46 7.61 16.97 2.74
CA VAL A 46 7.16 17.70 1.55
C VAL A 46 8.30 17.90 0.55
N ASP A 47 9.53 18.15 1.02
CA ASP A 47 10.70 18.29 0.14
C ASP A 47 10.92 17.02 -0.70
N SER A 48 10.60 15.84 -0.13
CA SER A 48 10.72 14.56 -0.83
C SER A 48 9.65 14.40 -1.93
N TYR A 49 8.45 14.92 -1.70
CA TYR A 49 7.41 14.94 -2.73
C TYR A 49 7.83 15.84 -3.90
N HIS A 50 8.26 17.06 -3.62
CA HIS A 50 8.67 18.03 -4.66
C HIS A 50 9.93 17.60 -5.42
N LEU A 51 10.81 16.77 -4.82
CA LEU A 51 11.93 16.17 -5.54
C LEU A 51 11.44 15.24 -6.69
N LEU A 52 10.29 14.58 -6.51
CA LEU A 52 9.74 13.63 -7.48
C LEU A 52 8.63 14.24 -8.33
N HIS A 53 7.92 15.24 -7.82
CA HIS A 53 6.79 15.91 -8.48
C HIS A 53 6.79 17.40 -8.13
N PRO A 54 7.26 18.27 -9.03
CA PRO A 54 7.44 19.69 -8.75
C PRO A 54 6.14 20.48 -8.49
N ALA A 55 5.00 20.00 -9.02
CA ALA A 55 3.71 20.68 -8.87
C ALA A 55 3.09 20.45 -7.48
N GLU A 56 2.32 21.44 -7.00
CA GLU A 56 1.49 21.26 -5.81
C GLU A 56 0.35 20.24 -6.09
N PRO A 57 -0.06 19.50 -5.07
CA PRO A 57 -1.19 18.57 -5.21
C PRO A 57 -2.50 19.30 -5.50
N GLU A 58 -3.24 18.86 -6.50
CA GLU A 58 -4.55 19.42 -6.87
C GLU A 58 -5.68 18.91 -5.96
N VAL A 59 -5.53 17.70 -5.43
CA VAL A 59 -6.57 17.03 -4.63
C VAL A 59 -6.46 17.44 -3.18
N ARG A 60 -7.56 17.93 -2.60
CA ARG A 60 -7.68 18.12 -1.15
C ARG A 60 -8.09 16.82 -0.50
N TRP A 61 -7.52 16.56 0.66
CA TRP A 61 -7.85 15.42 1.52
C TRP A 61 -8.37 15.96 2.84
N ASP A 62 -9.51 15.45 3.25
CA ASP A 62 -10.06 15.75 4.57
C ASP A 62 -9.22 15.04 5.63
N GLU A 63 -9.01 15.73 6.75
CA GLU A 63 -8.27 15.18 7.89
C GLU A 63 -9.22 15.01 9.08
N HIS A 64 -9.05 13.91 9.80
CA HIS A 64 -9.83 13.66 11.01
C HIS A 64 -9.43 14.63 12.13
N PRO A 65 -10.40 15.18 12.95
CA PRO A 65 -10.07 16.12 14.01
C PRO A 65 -9.06 15.61 15.06
N GLY A 66 -8.94 14.30 15.24
CA GLY A 66 -7.95 13.66 16.12
C GLY A 66 -6.58 13.43 15.48
N VAL A 67 -6.38 13.84 14.22
CA VAL A 67 -5.14 13.64 13.45
C VAL A 67 -4.47 14.99 13.19
N ASN A 68 -3.22 15.14 13.64
CA ASN A 68 -2.41 16.33 13.38
C ASN A 68 -1.32 16.01 12.35
N ARG A 69 -1.29 16.74 11.26
CA ARG A 69 -0.29 16.59 10.21
C ARG A 69 0.87 17.56 10.41
N HIS A 70 2.10 17.04 10.39
CA HIS A 70 3.34 17.77 10.53
C HIS A 70 4.20 17.63 9.28
N GLU A 71 4.47 18.75 8.64
CA GLU A 71 5.26 18.82 7.41
C GLU A 71 6.74 19.05 7.74
N LEU A 72 7.60 18.21 7.18
CA LEU A 72 9.03 18.44 7.14
C LEU A 72 9.36 19.21 5.86
N ARG A 73 9.63 20.49 6.03
CA ARG A 73 10.10 21.39 4.97
C ARG A 73 11.46 21.96 5.37
N SER A 74 12.40 22.00 4.46
CA SER A 74 13.73 22.57 4.64
C SER A 74 13.90 23.77 3.73
N SER A 75 14.55 24.81 4.22
CA SER A 75 14.99 25.94 3.37
C SER A 75 15.94 25.54 2.24
N TYR A 76 16.50 24.33 2.33
CA TYR A 76 17.40 23.75 1.31
C TYR A 76 16.67 22.89 0.26
N GLY A 77 15.34 22.74 0.35
CA GLY A 77 14.50 22.03 -0.63
C GLY A 77 15.04 20.63 -0.96
N TRP A 78 15.34 20.38 -2.24
CA TRP A 78 15.79 19.09 -2.76
C TRP A 78 17.07 18.54 -2.11
N LEU A 79 17.94 19.40 -1.57
CA LEU A 79 19.19 18.99 -0.93
C LEU A 79 18.91 18.12 0.32
N SER A 80 17.82 18.39 1.05
CA SER A 80 17.43 17.66 2.23
C SER A 80 17.16 16.18 1.97
N PRO A 81 16.27 15.76 1.04
CA PRO A 81 16.07 14.35 0.70
C PRO A 81 17.29 13.75 -0.02
N PHE A 82 18.05 14.52 -0.80
CA PHE A 82 19.28 14.04 -1.45
C PHE A 82 20.34 13.63 -0.42
N LEU A 83 20.65 14.49 0.56
CA LEU A 83 21.59 14.14 1.63
C LEU A 83 21.13 12.90 2.40
N THR A 84 19.84 12.80 2.70
CA THR A 84 19.28 11.61 3.35
C THR A 84 19.49 10.36 2.51
N GLN A 85 19.21 10.43 1.22
CA GLN A 85 19.38 9.31 0.30
C GLN A 85 20.83 8.84 0.23
N GLN A 86 21.81 9.76 0.27
CA GLN A 86 23.25 9.46 0.18
C GLN A 86 23.84 8.96 1.49
N THR A 87 23.31 9.39 2.64
CA THR A 87 23.91 9.13 3.96
C THR A 87 23.10 8.18 4.84
N GLY A 88 21.82 7.96 4.52
CA GLY A 88 20.88 7.23 5.37
C GLY A 88 20.47 7.99 6.63
N GLN A 89 20.88 9.27 6.79
CA GLN A 89 20.65 10.07 8.00
C GLN A 89 19.65 11.21 7.76
N PRO A 90 18.79 11.52 8.72
CA PRO A 90 17.81 12.62 8.60
C PRO A 90 18.40 14.00 8.89
N TYR A 91 19.63 14.30 8.50
CA TYR A 91 20.39 15.48 8.96
C TYR A 91 19.59 16.78 9.05
N LEU A 92 19.08 17.28 7.94
CA LEU A 92 18.35 18.56 7.89
C LEU A 92 16.92 18.47 8.48
N LYS A 93 16.46 17.26 8.79
CA LYS A 93 15.14 16.97 9.38
C LYS A 93 15.24 16.60 10.85
N ARG A 94 16.44 16.24 11.32
CA ARG A 94 16.68 15.61 12.65
C ARG A 94 16.10 16.45 13.79
N ASN A 95 16.43 17.74 13.85
CA ASN A 95 16.00 18.62 14.95
C ASN A 95 14.47 18.75 14.97
N ARG A 96 13.82 18.84 13.80
CA ARG A 96 12.36 18.92 13.74
C ARG A 96 11.70 17.62 14.16
N ILE A 97 12.24 16.47 13.72
CA ILE A 97 11.74 15.16 14.16
C ILE A 97 11.94 15.01 15.69
N GLN A 98 13.10 15.38 16.23
CA GLN A 98 13.35 15.30 17.67
C GLN A 98 12.40 16.22 18.45
N SER A 99 12.20 17.46 18.01
CA SER A 99 11.24 18.38 18.63
C SER A 99 9.82 17.81 18.66
N LEU A 100 9.41 17.07 17.63
CA LEU A 100 8.11 16.40 17.61
C LEU A 100 8.08 15.18 18.55
N LEU A 101 9.14 14.37 18.58
CA LEU A 101 9.27 13.25 19.51
C LEU A 101 9.17 13.71 20.99
N ASP A 102 9.67 14.91 21.27
CA ASP A 102 9.69 15.48 22.63
C ASP A 102 8.42 16.33 22.94
N SER A 103 7.56 16.56 21.96
CA SER A 103 6.39 17.43 22.12
C SER A 103 5.27 16.81 22.97
N ARG A 104 5.24 15.47 23.07
CA ARG A 104 4.25 14.73 23.86
C ARG A 104 4.78 13.33 24.21
N PRO A 105 4.29 12.70 25.29
CA PRO A 105 4.62 11.31 25.61
C PRO A 105 3.89 10.37 24.63
N TYR A 106 4.57 9.97 23.55
CA TYR A 106 4.04 8.99 22.63
C TYR A 106 4.08 7.58 23.22
N ASP A 107 2.99 6.85 23.06
CA ASP A 107 2.89 5.43 23.40
C ASP A 107 3.43 4.55 22.27
N VAL A 108 3.25 5.00 21.03
CA VAL A 108 3.61 4.27 19.82
C VAL A 108 4.28 5.21 18.82
N ILE A 109 5.42 4.79 18.28
CA ILE A 109 6.08 5.41 17.14
C ILE A 109 6.04 4.40 16.00
N HIS A 110 5.32 4.72 14.93
CA HIS A 110 5.11 3.81 13.81
C HIS A 110 5.74 4.39 12.53
N PHE A 111 6.76 3.70 12.05
CA PHE A 111 7.45 4.04 10.81
C PHE A 111 6.77 3.34 9.62
N HIS A 112 6.67 4.06 8.53
CA HIS A 112 6.12 3.54 7.28
C HIS A 112 7.17 3.63 6.18
N ASN A 113 6.98 4.47 5.17
CA ASN A 113 8.01 4.70 4.17
C ASN A 113 9.06 5.69 4.72
N THR A 114 10.26 5.21 5.01
CA THR A 114 11.37 6.07 5.50
C THR A 114 12.45 6.31 4.46
N SER A 115 12.17 6.04 3.18
CA SER A 115 13.18 6.03 2.10
C SER A 115 13.93 7.37 1.94
N LEU A 116 13.25 8.51 2.11
CA LEU A 116 13.82 9.84 2.04
C LEU A 116 13.76 10.62 3.38
N ILE A 117 13.41 9.93 4.48
CA ILE A 117 13.65 10.37 5.86
C ILE A 117 14.97 9.78 6.38
N GLY A 118 15.31 8.58 5.92
CA GLY A 118 16.52 7.82 6.23
C GLY A 118 16.34 6.82 7.38
N PRO A 119 17.04 5.67 7.33
CA PRO A 119 16.98 4.66 8.37
C PRO A 119 17.53 5.18 9.71
N GLY A 120 18.37 6.23 9.72
CA GLY A 120 18.82 6.88 10.94
C GLY A 120 17.69 7.44 11.81
N ALA A 121 16.51 7.71 11.24
CA ALA A 121 15.34 8.11 12.03
C ALA A 121 14.84 6.98 12.95
N LEU A 122 15.07 5.71 12.61
CA LEU A 122 14.69 4.56 13.45
C LEU A 122 15.41 4.54 14.79
N THR A 123 16.58 5.17 14.89
CA THR A 123 17.38 5.25 16.12
C THR A 123 16.96 6.40 17.04
N MET A 124 16.11 7.30 16.57
CA MET A 124 15.68 8.45 17.37
C MET A 124 14.68 8.02 18.43
N GLU A 125 14.82 8.62 19.62
CA GLU A 125 14.00 8.32 20.81
C GLU A 125 13.45 9.62 21.40
N PRO A 126 12.24 9.61 21.99
CA PRO A 126 11.81 10.70 22.86
C PRO A 126 12.74 10.85 24.06
N SER A 127 13.01 12.07 24.49
CA SER A 127 13.93 12.34 25.60
C SER A 127 13.38 11.92 26.97
N SER A 128 12.06 11.82 27.13
CA SER A 128 11.38 11.65 28.43
C SER A 128 10.53 10.40 28.57
N ALA A 129 10.29 9.65 27.50
CA ALA A 129 9.38 8.51 27.51
C ALA A 129 9.86 7.40 26.57
N GLN A 130 9.50 6.16 26.89
CA GLN A 130 9.72 5.02 25.99
C GLN A 130 8.42 4.71 25.26
N ALA A 131 8.51 4.54 23.95
CA ALA A 131 7.40 4.15 23.09
C ALA A 131 7.63 2.76 22.49
N VAL A 132 6.56 2.06 22.13
CA VAL A 132 6.66 0.89 21.24
C VAL A 132 6.92 1.37 19.82
N LYS A 133 8.01 0.88 19.21
CA LYS A 133 8.38 1.21 17.84
C LYS A 133 7.96 0.12 16.87
N MET A 134 7.15 0.47 15.88
CA MET A 134 6.74 -0.41 14.80
C MET A 134 7.23 0.09 13.45
N TYR A 135 7.36 -0.81 12.49
CA TYR A 135 7.64 -0.50 11.09
C TYR A 135 6.77 -1.35 10.17
N THR A 136 6.00 -0.71 9.28
CA THR A 136 5.29 -1.42 8.21
C THR A 136 6.08 -1.40 6.91
N THR A 137 6.39 -2.58 6.37
CA THR A 137 7.10 -2.76 5.10
C THR A 137 6.13 -2.63 3.92
N HIS A 138 5.70 -1.39 3.60
CA HIS A 138 4.78 -1.12 2.49
C HIS A 138 5.37 -1.46 1.13
N GLU A 139 6.67 -1.46 1.05
CA GLU A 139 7.48 -1.67 -0.14
C GLU A 139 8.74 -2.46 0.23
N HIS A 140 9.51 -2.85 -0.77
CA HIS A 140 10.73 -3.63 -0.54
C HIS A 140 11.98 -2.75 -0.28
N TRP A 141 11.82 -1.49 0.11
CA TRP A 141 12.96 -0.57 0.26
C TRP A 141 14.01 -1.05 1.26
N LEU A 142 13.65 -1.74 2.33
CA LEU A 142 14.61 -2.28 3.29
C LEU A 142 15.60 -3.26 2.64
N ILE A 143 15.18 -3.97 1.59
CA ILE A 143 15.97 -4.99 0.88
C ILE A 143 16.31 -4.61 -0.57
N CYS A 144 15.70 -3.55 -1.11
CA CYS A 144 15.87 -3.12 -2.50
C CYS A 144 15.96 -1.60 -2.62
N PRO A 145 17.09 -1.02 -3.05
CA PRO A 145 17.23 0.43 -3.19
C PRO A 145 16.33 1.04 -4.27
N MET A 146 15.74 0.20 -5.15
CA MET A 146 14.75 0.60 -6.17
C MET A 146 13.30 0.41 -5.72
N HIS A 147 13.05 -0.04 -4.49
CA HIS A 147 11.76 -0.19 -3.79
C HIS A 147 10.86 -1.35 -4.26
N VAL A 148 10.89 -1.72 -5.53
CA VAL A 148 9.85 -2.56 -6.16
C VAL A 148 10.33 -3.95 -6.61
N LEU A 149 11.58 -4.33 -6.29
CA LEU A 149 12.20 -5.58 -6.78
C LEU A 149 12.03 -5.79 -8.31
N TRP A 150 12.08 -4.68 -9.07
CA TRP A 150 11.98 -4.64 -10.53
C TRP A 150 13.35 -4.34 -11.13
N LYS A 151 14.08 -5.41 -11.49
CA LYS A 151 15.47 -5.34 -11.88
C LYS A 151 15.63 -4.70 -13.26
N PHE A 152 16.49 -3.69 -13.36
CA PHE A 152 16.81 -2.97 -14.59
C PHE A 152 15.60 -2.37 -15.32
N ASN A 153 14.52 -2.05 -14.59
CA ASN A 153 13.25 -1.59 -15.15
C ASN A 153 12.65 -2.53 -16.22
N SER A 154 12.93 -3.84 -16.14
CA SER A 154 12.52 -4.79 -17.17
C SER A 154 11.93 -6.11 -16.68
N ARG A 155 12.30 -6.59 -15.48
CA ARG A 155 11.87 -7.91 -14.97
C ARG A 155 11.91 -7.98 -13.45
N PRO A 156 11.20 -8.95 -12.83
CA PRO A 156 11.32 -9.25 -11.41
C PRO A 156 12.77 -9.52 -10.99
N CYS A 157 13.12 -9.08 -9.78
CA CYS A 157 14.48 -9.22 -9.24
C CYS A 157 14.65 -10.56 -8.52
N GLU A 158 15.05 -11.59 -9.22
CA GLU A 158 15.39 -12.89 -8.63
C GLU A 158 16.74 -12.85 -7.89
N LYS A 159 17.76 -12.28 -8.53
CA LYS A 159 19.11 -12.15 -7.96
C LYS A 159 19.53 -10.69 -7.89
N PRO A 160 19.97 -10.17 -6.72
CA PRO A 160 20.31 -8.77 -6.56
C PRO A 160 21.60 -8.39 -7.28
N GLU A 161 21.57 -7.30 -8.03
CA GLU A 161 22.71 -6.57 -8.59
C GLU A 161 22.52 -5.08 -8.32
N CYS A 162 22.34 -4.74 -7.03
CA CYS A 162 21.76 -3.45 -6.60
C CYS A 162 22.54 -2.24 -7.10
N LEU A 163 23.88 -2.27 -7.06
CA LEU A 163 24.70 -1.14 -7.54
C LEU A 163 24.48 -0.87 -9.04
N ARG A 164 24.53 -1.92 -9.86
CA ARG A 164 24.30 -1.80 -11.31
C ARG A 164 22.86 -1.39 -11.61
N CYS A 165 21.90 -1.96 -10.87
CA CYS A 165 20.47 -1.66 -11.04
C CYS A 165 20.14 -0.19 -10.72
N THR A 166 20.72 0.38 -9.65
CA THR A 166 20.53 1.79 -9.29
C THR A 166 21.14 2.73 -10.32
N LEU A 167 22.36 2.45 -10.79
CA LEU A 167 23.01 3.24 -11.83
C LEU A 167 22.22 3.23 -13.14
N GLN A 168 21.76 2.05 -13.60
CA GLN A 168 20.91 1.94 -14.78
C GLN A 168 19.56 2.63 -14.60
N GLY A 169 19.01 2.60 -13.38
CA GLY A 169 17.79 3.32 -13.01
C GLY A 169 17.99 4.83 -12.81
N LYS A 170 19.18 5.36 -13.15
CA LYS A 170 19.56 6.78 -13.00
C LYS A 170 19.35 7.30 -11.56
N ARG A 171 19.56 6.43 -10.57
CA ARG A 171 19.52 6.79 -9.15
C ARG A 171 20.91 6.72 -8.55
N PRO A 172 21.32 7.69 -7.72
CA PRO A 172 22.59 7.61 -7.01
C PRO A 172 22.64 6.37 -6.11
N PRO A 173 23.75 5.60 -6.08
CA PRO A 173 23.88 4.44 -5.20
C PRO A 173 23.83 4.83 -3.72
N GLN A 174 23.22 3.98 -2.91
CA GLN A 174 23.14 4.13 -1.44
C GLN A 174 24.27 3.32 -0.79
N LEU A 175 25.50 3.85 -0.77
CA LEU A 175 26.69 3.12 -0.31
C LEU A 175 26.61 2.72 1.17
N TRP A 176 25.88 3.47 2.00
CA TRP A 176 25.63 3.16 3.41
C TRP A 176 24.92 1.80 3.61
N ARG A 177 24.22 1.27 2.61
CA ARG A 177 23.62 -0.07 2.67
C ARG A 177 24.64 -1.20 2.84
N TYR A 178 25.89 -0.97 2.45
CA TYR A 178 26.98 -1.95 2.53
C TYR A 178 27.81 -1.81 3.81
N THR A 179 27.41 -0.95 4.75
CA THR A 179 28.13 -0.67 5.99
C THR A 179 27.50 -1.30 7.24
N GLY A 180 26.44 -2.11 7.09
CA GLY A 180 25.66 -2.62 8.22
C GLY A 180 24.85 -1.53 8.95
N MET A 181 24.72 -0.35 8.34
CA MET A 181 23.96 0.76 8.95
C MET A 181 22.47 0.45 9.05
N LEU A 182 21.89 -0.12 7.99
CA LEU A 182 20.46 -0.45 7.97
C LEU A 182 20.11 -1.44 9.08
N GLU A 183 20.93 -2.48 9.24
CA GLU A 183 20.76 -3.53 10.24
C GLU A 183 20.84 -2.95 11.66
N ARG A 184 21.83 -2.07 11.91
CA ARG A 184 21.94 -1.36 13.19
C ARG A 184 20.76 -0.45 13.46
N CYS A 185 20.26 0.28 12.46
CA CYS A 185 19.07 1.11 12.63
C CYS A 185 17.80 0.26 12.86
N ALA A 186 17.66 -0.84 12.15
CA ALA A 186 16.51 -1.75 12.27
C ALA A 186 16.45 -2.41 13.66
N SER A 187 17.57 -2.64 14.35
CA SER A 187 17.57 -3.21 15.70
C SER A 187 16.92 -2.32 16.77
N HIS A 188 16.67 -1.05 16.47
CA HIS A 188 15.95 -0.12 17.34
C HIS A 188 14.41 -0.17 17.19
N VAL A 189 13.89 -1.01 16.28
CA VAL A 189 12.45 -1.19 16.06
C VAL A 189 11.99 -2.47 16.75
N ASP A 190 10.95 -2.37 17.57
CA ASP A 190 10.44 -3.49 18.37
C ASP A 190 9.66 -4.50 17.51
N GLN A 191 9.01 -4.05 16.42
CA GLN A 191 8.17 -4.88 15.58
C GLN A 191 8.21 -4.43 14.12
N PHE A 192 8.53 -5.36 13.21
CA PHE A 192 8.29 -5.19 11.78
C PHE A 192 7.05 -5.95 11.37
N VAL A 193 6.22 -5.33 10.54
CA VAL A 193 5.02 -5.94 9.95
C VAL A 193 4.98 -5.73 8.45
N SER A 194 4.32 -6.64 7.75
CA SER A 194 4.17 -6.65 6.29
C SER A 194 2.71 -6.86 5.91
N PRO A 195 2.23 -6.23 4.83
CA PRO A 195 0.86 -6.42 4.37
C PRO A 195 0.58 -7.83 3.83
N SER A 196 1.62 -8.63 3.53
CA SER A 196 1.47 -10.01 3.04
C SER A 196 2.57 -10.94 3.57
N ARG A 197 2.27 -12.23 3.62
CA ARG A 197 3.26 -13.27 3.94
C ARG A 197 4.34 -13.35 2.87
N PHE A 198 3.98 -13.10 1.60
CA PHE A 198 4.95 -13.00 0.50
C PHE A 198 6.00 -11.92 0.78
N THR A 199 5.57 -10.70 1.11
CA THR A 199 6.51 -9.60 1.37
C THR A 199 7.36 -9.85 2.62
N ALA A 200 6.78 -10.45 3.67
CA ALA A 200 7.52 -10.88 4.85
C ALA A 200 8.59 -11.92 4.49
N GLY A 201 8.23 -12.96 3.72
CA GLY A 201 9.14 -13.99 3.23
C GLY A 201 10.28 -13.41 2.38
N MET A 202 9.98 -12.49 1.47
CA MET A 202 11.00 -11.80 0.66
C MET A 202 12.02 -11.04 1.51
N HIS A 203 11.61 -10.42 2.62
CA HIS A 203 12.56 -9.77 3.53
C HIS A 203 13.48 -10.80 4.19
N ALA A 204 12.95 -11.93 4.65
CA ALA A 204 13.75 -13.01 5.24
C ALA A 204 14.70 -13.63 4.20
N GLU A 205 14.22 -13.98 3.01
CA GLU A 205 15.02 -14.57 1.91
C GLU A 205 16.16 -13.65 1.44
N ARG A 206 15.95 -12.33 1.52
CA ARG A 206 16.96 -11.31 1.16
C ARG A 206 17.89 -10.94 2.32
N GLY A 207 17.81 -11.64 3.45
CA GLY A 207 18.70 -11.48 4.58
C GLY A 207 18.40 -10.26 5.46
N PHE A 208 17.17 -9.76 5.48
CA PHE A 208 16.78 -8.74 6.44
C PHE A 208 16.83 -9.34 7.86
N PRO A 209 17.54 -8.70 8.83
CA PRO A 209 17.91 -9.37 10.08
C PRO A 209 16.79 -9.46 11.12
N GLN A 210 15.67 -8.79 10.90
CA GLN A 210 14.55 -8.77 11.83
C GLN A 210 13.38 -9.61 11.32
N PRO A 211 12.66 -10.32 12.20
CA PRO A 211 11.43 -10.99 11.83
C PRO A 211 10.38 -9.97 11.36
N VAL A 212 9.65 -10.33 10.31
CA VAL A 212 8.57 -9.51 9.76
C VAL A 212 7.27 -10.30 9.87
N ASP A 213 6.35 -9.84 10.69
CA ASP A 213 5.05 -10.49 10.90
C ASP A 213 4.01 -10.00 9.88
N HIS A 214 2.93 -10.77 9.71
CA HIS A 214 1.87 -10.44 8.77
C HIS A 214 0.80 -9.57 9.42
N LEU A 215 0.61 -8.35 8.89
CA LEU A 215 -0.49 -7.43 9.22
C LEU A 215 -1.10 -6.94 7.90
N PRO A 216 -2.15 -7.59 7.39
CA PRO A 216 -2.73 -7.25 6.09
C PRO A 216 -3.29 -5.84 6.07
N TYR A 217 -3.32 -5.22 4.89
CA TYR A 217 -4.02 -3.96 4.71
C TYR A 217 -5.52 -4.13 4.93
N PHE A 218 -6.17 -3.01 5.20
CA PHE A 218 -7.62 -2.94 5.31
C PHE A 218 -8.17 -1.78 4.49
N ILE A 219 -9.45 -1.85 4.23
CA ILE A 219 -10.24 -0.70 3.83
C ILE A 219 -11.39 -0.55 4.83
N ASN A 220 -11.83 0.69 5.04
CA ASN A 220 -12.98 0.92 5.91
C ASN A 220 -14.19 0.17 5.35
N ARG A 221 -14.90 -0.53 6.24
CA ARG A 221 -16.17 -1.15 5.90
C ARG A 221 -17.19 -0.04 5.74
N MET A 222 -17.09 0.70 4.68
CA MET A 222 -18.20 1.50 4.26
C MET A 222 -18.41 2.83 4.96
N ASP A 223 -17.96 3.80 4.32
CA ASP A 223 -18.79 5.00 4.20
C ASP A 223 -20.17 4.56 3.68
N GLU A 224 -21.26 5.12 4.19
CA GLU A 224 -22.65 4.71 3.87
C GLU A 224 -22.96 4.68 2.36
N ASP A 225 -22.22 5.44 1.56
CA ASP A 225 -22.22 5.48 0.10
C ASP A 225 -21.90 4.15 -0.62
N TRP A 226 -21.42 3.13 0.12
CA TRP A 226 -21.09 1.83 -0.44
C TRP A 226 -22.20 0.77 -0.30
N ARG A 227 -23.24 1.03 0.47
CA ARG A 227 -24.34 0.07 0.70
C ARG A 227 -25.13 -0.19 -0.58
N GLU A 228 -25.31 0.84 -1.41
CA GLU A 228 -25.96 0.67 -2.71
C GLU A 228 -24.94 0.67 -3.84
N PRO A 229 -25.06 -0.30 -4.77
CA PRO A 229 -24.07 -0.47 -5.83
C PRO A 229 -23.98 0.72 -6.82
N GLY A 230 -24.93 1.66 -6.76
CA GLY A 230 -25.06 2.73 -7.74
C GLY A 230 -25.59 2.23 -9.10
N PRO A 231 -25.86 3.13 -10.05
CA PRO A 231 -26.36 2.76 -11.36
C PRO A 231 -25.32 1.96 -12.14
N ARG A 232 -25.81 1.02 -12.94
CA ARG A 232 -24.96 0.25 -13.85
C ARG A 232 -24.29 1.18 -14.86
N PRO A 233 -22.95 1.16 -15.01
CA PRO A 233 -22.23 2.13 -15.85
C PRO A 233 -22.47 1.94 -17.35
N GLN A 234 -22.81 0.72 -17.77
CA GLN A 234 -23.14 0.35 -19.15
C GLN A 234 -23.89 -0.98 -19.19
N GLU A 235 -24.63 -1.25 -20.27
CA GLU A 235 -25.36 -2.51 -20.46
C GLU A 235 -24.43 -3.67 -20.87
N ALA A 236 -23.45 -3.41 -21.74
CA ALA A 236 -22.52 -4.41 -22.21
C ALA A 236 -21.69 -4.99 -21.05
N PRO A 237 -21.48 -6.33 -21.02
CA PRO A 237 -20.67 -6.97 -19.99
C PRO A 237 -19.19 -6.57 -20.12
N TYR A 238 -18.52 -6.33 -18.98
CA TYR A 238 -17.15 -5.86 -18.99
C TYR A 238 -16.30 -6.47 -17.86
N PHE A 239 -15.01 -6.57 -18.14
CA PHE A 239 -13.96 -6.74 -17.14
C PHE A 239 -13.38 -5.37 -16.77
N LEU A 240 -12.90 -5.26 -15.55
CA LEU A 240 -12.43 -4.00 -14.97
C LEU A 240 -10.94 -4.08 -14.63
N PHE A 241 -10.18 -3.07 -15.06
CA PHE A 241 -8.86 -2.76 -14.54
C PHE A 241 -8.93 -1.46 -13.73
N VAL A 242 -8.39 -1.47 -12.51
CA VAL A 242 -8.25 -0.27 -11.67
C VAL A 242 -6.81 -0.16 -11.20
N GLY A 243 -6.20 1.02 -11.34
CA GLY A 243 -4.86 1.25 -10.84
C GLY A 243 -4.11 2.36 -11.55
N ARG A 244 -2.89 2.62 -11.07
CA ARG A 244 -1.98 3.54 -11.75
C ARG A 244 -1.60 2.98 -13.12
N LEU A 245 -1.61 3.82 -14.13
CA LEU A 245 -1.22 3.44 -15.48
C LEU A 245 0.32 3.51 -15.62
N GLU A 246 0.98 2.53 -15.01
CA GLU A 246 2.42 2.33 -15.00
C GLU A 246 2.77 0.98 -15.65
N ILE A 247 3.94 0.87 -16.27
CA ILE A 247 4.40 -0.36 -16.95
C ILE A 247 4.26 -1.58 -16.04
N ILE A 248 4.67 -1.45 -14.77
CA ILE A 248 4.69 -2.54 -13.80
C ILE A 248 3.30 -3.07 -13.44
N LYS A 249 2.24 -2.29 -13.70
CA LYS A 249 0.84 -2.72 -13.45
C LYS A 249 0.30 -3.64 -14.54
N GLY A 250 1.01 -3.81 -15.65
CA GLY A 250 0.76 -4.87 -16.62
C GLY A 250 -0.45 -4.67 -17.53
N LEU A 251 -1.09 -3.49 -17.55
CA LEU A 251 -2.27 -3.25 -18.42
C LEU A 251 -1.97 -3.50 -19.89
N GLN A 252 -0.74 -3.24 -20.35
CA GLN A 252 -0.33 -3.52 -21.72
C GLN A 252 -0.54 -4.99 -22.11
N THR A 253 -0.37 -5.93 -21.16
CA THR A 253 -0.59 -7.36 -21.45
C THR A 253 -2.07 -7.68 -21.70
N LEU A 254 -2.98 -7.00 -21.00
CA LEU A 254 -4.42 -7.13 -21.25
C LEU A 254 -4.81 -6.51 -22.60
N ILE A 255 -4.30 -5.32 -22.92
CA ILE A 255 -4.56 -4.66 -24.20
C ILE A 255 -4.10 -5.56 -25.35
N GLU A 256 -2.90 -6.14 -25.24
CA GLU A 256 -2.40 -7.08 -26.24
C GLU A 256 -3.26 -8.35 -26.36
N LEU A 257 -3.75 -8.86 -25.21
CA LEU A 257 -4.69 -10.00 -25.20
C LEU A 257 -5.98 -9.66 -25.96
N TRP A 258 -6.60 -8.49 -25.66
CA TRP A 258 -7.81 -8.04 -26.37
C TRP A 258 -7.57 -7.88 -27.87
N ARG A 259 -6.43 -7.34 -28.26
CA ARG A 259 -6.08 -7.20 -29.69
C ARG A 259 -5.90 -8.54 -30.42
N ARG A 260 -5.28 -9.52 -29.77
CA ARG A 260 -4.98 -10.82 -30.39
C ARG A 260 -6.16 -11.78 -30.37
N ARG A 261 -6.89 -11.81 -29.27
CA ARG A 261 -7.93 -12.83 -29.00
C ARG A 261 -9.35 -12.30 -29.15
N GLN A 262 -9.55 -10.98 -29.16
CA GLN A 262 -10.82 -10.29 -29.35
C GLN A 262 -11.96 -10.86 -28.50
N PRO A 263 -11.80 -10.99 -27.17
CA PRO A 263 -12.87 -11.51 -26.33
C PRO A 263 -14.14 -10.63 -26.48
N PRO A 264 -15.37 -11.22 -26.41
CA PRO A 264 -16.61 -10.50 -26.66
C PRO A 264 -17.04 -9.55 -25.54
N TYR A 265 -16.13 -9.21 -24.63
CA TYR A 265 -16.34 -8.37 -23.45
C TYR A 265 -15.59 -7.06 -23.57
N ASP A 266 -16.13 -6.00 -22.97
CA ASP A 266 -15.40 -4.75 -22.86
C ASP A 266 -14.34 -4.82 -21.73
N LEU A 267 -13.24 -4.07 -21.90
CA LEU A 267 -12.25 -3.80 -20.88
C LEU A 267 -12.38 -2.33 -20.47
N LEU A 268 -12.88 -2.09 -19.25
CA LEU A 268 -12.93 -0.75 -18.69
C LEU A 268 -11.67 -0.50 -17.86
N VAL A 269 -11.02 0.63 -18.09
CA VAL A 269 -9.75 1.00 -17.46
C VAL A 269 -9.96 2.28 -16.67
N ALA A 270 -9.87 2.18 -15.33
CA ALA A 270 -9.96 3.31 -14.42
C ALA A 270 -8.61 3.62 -13.78
N GLY A 271 -8.19 4.87 -13.88
CA GLY A 271 -6.92 5.36 -13.35
C GLY A 271 -6.16 6.25 -14.31
N THR A 272 -4.99 6.71 -13.87
CA THR A 272 -4.06 7.54 -14.64
C THR A 272 -2.62 7.20 -14.27
N GLY A 273 -1.64 7.63 -15.06
CA GLY A 273 -0.23 7.38 -14.79
C GLY A 273 0.69 7.76 -15.94
N THR A 274 1.99 7.62 -15.71
CA THR A 274 3.03 8.09 -16.65
C THR A 274 3.06 7.29 -17.97
N TYR A 275 2.50 6.08 -17.97
CA TYR A 275 2.44 5.20 -19.14
C TYR A 275 1.12 5.28 -19.92
N GLU A 276 0.20 6.18 -19.53
CA GLU A 276 -1.16 6.27 -20.08
C GLU A 276 -1.17 6.54 -21.59
N SER A 277 -0.35 7.48 -22.09
CA SER A 277 -0.29 7.81 -23.53
C SER A 277 0.07 6.60 -24.39
N SER A 278 1.10 5.84 -23.97
CA SER A 278 1.51 4.61 -24.67
C SER A 278 0.44 3.53 -24.64
N LEU A 279 -0.28 3.40 -23.52
CA LEU A 279 -1.38 2.44 -23.39
C LEU A 279 -2.57 2.81 -24.27
N ARG A 280 -2.92 4.10 -24.37
CA ARG A 280 -3.96 4.58 -25.27
C ARG A 280 -3.59 4.38 -26.74
N GLU A 281 -2.33 4.62 -27.10
CA GLU A 281 -1.83 4.34 -28.45
C GLU A 281 -1.90 2.84 -28.77
N LEU A 282 -1.46 1.97 -27.84
CA LEU A 282 -1.55 0.52 -27.97
C LEU A 282 -3.01 0.05 -28.13
N ALA A 283 -3.98 0.69 -27.47
CA ALA A 283 -5.40 0.36 -27.51
C ALA A 283 -6.18 1.04 -28.65
N ALA A 284 -5.60 1.99 -29.38
CA ALA A 284 -6.32 2.93 -30.28
C ALA A 284 -7.19 2.27 -31.35
N SER A 285 -6.90 1.04 -31.76
CA SER A 285 -7.64 0.30 -32.76
C SER A 285 -8.69 -0.67 -32.19
N HIS A 286 -8.86 -0.74 -30.87
CA HIS A 286 -9.74 -1.73 -30.27
C HIS A 286 -11.01 -1.11 -29.64
N PRO A 287 -12.20 -1.29 -30.26
CA PRO A 287 -13.43 -0.59 -29.84
C PRO A 287 -13.97 -0.99 -28.46
N ARG A 288 -13.51 -2.15 -27.93
CA ARG A 288 -13.95 -2.68 -26.62
C ARG A 288 -13.05 -2.27 -25.45
N ILE A 289 -11.99 -1.46 -25.68
CA ILE A 289 -11.12 -0.97 -24.60
C ILE A 289 -11.44 0.50 -24.34
N ARG A 290 -11.87 0.81 -23.11
CA ARG A 290 -12.31 2.16 -22.75
C ARG A 290 -11.58 2.68 -21.53
N PHE A 291 -10.88 3.80 -21.68
CA PHE A 291 -10.22 4.51 -20.59
C PHE A 291 -11.16 5.53 -19.97
N LEU A 292 -11.42 5.39 -18.69
CA LEU A 292 -12.36 6.22 -17.93
C LEU A 292 -11.65 7.38 -17.20
N GLY A 293 -10.31 7.35 -17.12
CA GLY A 293 -9.54 8.31 -16.32
C GLY A 293 -9.61 8.02 -14.82
N PRO A 294 -9.13 8.94 -13.99
CA PRO A 294 -9.27 8.86 -12.53
C PRO A 294 -10.73 9.09 -12.14
N LEU A 295 -11.25 8.25 -11.25
CA LEU A 295 -12.66 8.29 -10.83
C LEU A 295 -12.76 8.43 -9.30
N PRO A 296 -13.77 9.17 -8.81
CA PRO A 296 -14.12 9.19 -7.40
C PRO A 296 -14.48 7.79 -6.88
N GLN A 297 -14.23 7.55 -5.60
CA GLN A 297 -14.44 6.26 -4.94
C GLN A 297 -15.88 5.70 -5.15
N ARG A 298 -16.89 6.57 -5.11
CA ARG A 298 -18.30 6.19 -5.33
C ARG A 298 -18.52 5.60 -6.73
N GLN A 299 -17.94 6.22 -7.76
CA GLN A 299 -18.08 5.73 -9.14
C GLN A 299 -17.29 4.43 -9.35
N LEU A 300 -16.10 4.30 -8.74
CA LEU A 300 -15.34 3.05 -8.73
C LEU A 300 -16.15 1.91 -8.08
N GLY A 301 -16.90 2.20 -7.02
CA GLY A 301 -17.76 1.21 -6.37
C GLY A 301 -18.78 0.57 -7.31
N ALA A 302 -19.47 1.38 -8.11
CA ALA A 302 -20.41 0.88 -9.11
C ALA A 302 -19.71 0.04 -10.21
N LEU A 303 -18.52 0.49 -10.65
CA LEU A 303 -17.73 -0.25 -11.64
C LEU A 303 -17.30 -1.63 -11.13
N TYR A 304 -16.82 -1.72 -9.89
CA TYR A 304 -16.51 -3.02 -9.28
C TYR A 304 -17.74 -3.91 -9.21
N TYR A 305 -18.82 -3.44 -8.60
CA TYR A 305 -20.03 -4.24 -8.35
C TYR A 305 -20.64 -4.82 -9.64
N HIS A 306 -20.70 -4.04 -10.70
CA HIS A 306 -21.32 -4.44 -11.97
C HIS A 306 -20.35 -5.13 -12.93
N SER A 307 -19.05 -5.19 -12.63
CA SER A 307 -18.09 -5.90 -13.48
C SER A 307 -18.31 -7.41 -13.47
N LEU A 308 -17.87 -8.08 -14.51
CA LEU A 308 -17.75 -9.54 -14.51
C LEU A 308 -16.70 -9.97 -13.49
N ALA A 309 -15.53 -9.34 -13.54
CA ALA A 309 -14.47 -9.45 -12.56
C ALA A 309 -13.50 -8.26 -12.69
N CYS A 310 -12.75 -7.99 -11.61
CA CYS A 310 -11.57 -7.13 -11.67
C CYS A 310 -10.35 -7.96 -12.09
N ILE A 311 -9.56 -7.49 -13.09
CA ILE A 311 -8.33 -8.16 -13.51
C ILE A 311 -7.13 -7.38 -12.99
N VAL A 312 -6.20 -8.09 -12.32
CA VAL A 312 -4.98 -7.52 -11.75
C VAL A 312 -3.75 -8.16 -12.42
N PRO A 313 -3.27 -7.59 -13.54
CA PRO A 313 -2.26 -8.19 -14.40
C PRO A 313 -0.82 -7.78 -14.07
N SER A 314 -0.56 -7.27 -12.86
CA SER A 314 0.76 -6.73 -12.46
C SER A 314 1.90 -7.67 -12.83
N ILE A 315 2.97 -7.09 -13.41
CA ILE A 315 4.16 -7.82 -13.86
C ILE A 315 5.35 -7.68 -12.89
N THR A 316 5.14 -7.02 -11.75
CA THR A 316 6.09 -6.90 -10.65
C THR A 316 5.55 -7.55 -9.39
N TYR A 317 6.42 -7.77 -8.40
CA TYR A 317 6.03 -8.25 -7.09
C TYR A 317 5.19 -7.20 -6.35
N GLU A 318 3.87 -7.34 -6.39
CA GLU A 318 2.98 -6.55 -5.52
C GLU A 318 3.22 -6.93 -4.06
N THR A 319 3.20 -5.94 -3.18
CA THR A 319 3.36 -6.18 -1.74
C THR A 319 2.06 -6.66 -1.08
N PHE A 320 0.89 -6.40 -1.69
CA PHE A 320 -0.42 -6.87 -1.23
C PHE A 320 -1.46 -6.93 -2.36
N GLY A 321 -1.61 -5.85 -3.13
CA GLY A 321 -2.67 -5.72 -4.12
C GLY A 321 -3.99 -5.26 -3.49
N ILE A 322 -4.02 -4.04 -2.95
CA ILE A 322 -5.20 -3.43 -2.30
C ILE A 322 -6.45 -3.44 -3.19
N ILE A 323 -6.27 -3.41 -4.50
CA ILE A 323 -7.35 -3.50 -5.50
C ILE A 323 -8.16 -4.79 -5.35
N ASN A 324 -7.53 -5.91 -4.93
CA ASN A 324 -8.22 -7.18 -4.72
C ASN A 324 -9.28 -7.03 -3.61
N ILE A 325 -8.90 -6.42 -2.49
CA ILE A 325 -9.84 -6.24 -1.37
C ILE A 325 -10.86 -5.14 -1.63
N GLU A 326 -10.56 -4.13 -2.47
CA GLU A 326 -11.53 -3.17 -2.96
C GLU A 326 -12.60 -3.82 -3.85
N ALA A 327 -12.20 -4.73 -4.73
CA ALA A 327 -13.12 -5.54 -5.52
C ALA A 327 -13.98 -6.45 -4.63
N PHE A 328 -13.37 -7.17 -3.68
CA PHE A 328 -14.08 -8.05 -2.75
C PHE A 328 -15.08 -7.31 -1.87
N ALA A 329 -14.75 -6.13 -1.39
CA ALA A 329 -15.68 -5.28 -0.66
C ALA A 329 -16.95 -4.93 -1.46
N ARG A 330 -16.89 -5.07 -2.80
CA ARG A 330 -17.99 -4.84 -3.76
C ARG A 330 -18.54 -6.12 -4.36
N LYS A 331 -18.23 -7.27 -3.79
CA LYS A 331 -18.64 -8.59 -4.31
C LYS A 331 -18.25 -8.80 -5.77
N SER A 332 -17.18 -8.14 -6.23
CA SER A 332 -16.60 -8.37 -7.55
C SER A 332 -15.56 -9.48 -7.45
N PRO A 333 -15.67 -10.57 -8.25
CA PRO A 333 -14.59 -11.53 -8.36
C PRO A 333 -13.30 -10.89 -8.86
N VAL A 334 -12.17 -11.54 -8.57
CA VAL A 334 -10.85 -11.07 -9.03
C VAL A 334 -10.16 -12.15 -9.86
N ILE A 335 -9.51 -11.75 -10.96
CA ILE A 335 -8.58 -12.59 -11.69
C ILE A 335 -7.21 -11.92 -11.59
N ALA A 336 -6.28 -12.53 -10.85
CA ALA A 336 -4.98 -11.95 -10.59
C ALA A 336 -3.84 -12.77 -11.19
N ARG A 337 -2.78 -12.08 -11.63
CA ARG A 337 -1.57 -12.78 -12.06
C ARG A 337 -0.94 -13.54 -10.88
N ASP A 338 -0.40 -14.73 -11.14
CA ASP A 338 0.36 -15.52 -10.16
C ASP A 338 1.74 -14.91 -9.93
N LEU A 339 1.77 -13.78 -9.23
CA LEU A 339 3.02 -13.05 -8.99
C LEU A 339 2.94 -12.23 -7.69
N GLY A 340 3.99 -12.34 -6.87
CA GLY A 340 4.08 -11.57 -5.63
C GLY A 340 3.03 -11.98 -4.60
N ALA A 341 2.41 -11.01 -3.95
CA ALA A 341 1.38 -11.23 -2.95
C ALA A 341 -0.03 -11.46 -3.53
N LEU A 342 -0.22 -11.30 -4.85
CA LEU A 342 -1.55 -11.42 -5.46
C LEU A 342 -2.20 -12.79 -5.27
N PRO A 343 -1.47 -13.92 -5.47
CA PRO A 343 -2.05 -15.27 -5.26
C PRO A 343 -2.52 -15.48 -3.83
N GLU A 344 -1.81 -14.96 -2.84
CA GLU A 344 -2.12 -15.09 -1.42
C GLU A 344 -3.53 -14.57 -1.11
N VAL A 345 -3.85 -13.36 -1.59
CA VAL A 345 -5.16 -12.72 -1.35
C VAL A 345 -6.29 -13.49 -2.02
N ILE A 346 -6.05 -14.05 -3.22
CA ILE A 346 -7.03 -14.84 -3.95
C ILE A 346 -7.27 -16.19 -3.28
N GLN A 347 -6.20 -16.87 -2.86
CA GLN A 347 -6.27 -18.18 -2.18
C GLN A 347 -6.97 -18.07 -0.82
N ASP A 348 -6.62 -17.06 -0.03
CA ASP A 348 -7.24 -16.83 1.28
C ASP A 348 -8.74 -16.54 1.14
N SER A 349 -9.16 -15.79 0.13
CA SER A 349 -10.56 -15.42 -0.06
C SER A 349 -11.40 -16.49 -0.75
N GLY A 350 -10.81 -17.28 -1.65
CA GLY A 350 -11.56 -18.08 -2.61
C GLY A 350 -12.46 -17.24 -3.54
N GLY A 351 -12.21 -15.93 -3.65
CA GLY A 351 -13.03 -14.97 -4.37
C GLY A 351 -12.65 -14.76 -5.83
N GLY A 352 -11.87 -15.67 -6.43
CA GLY A 352 -11.43 -15.48 -7.80
C GLY A 352 -10.49 -16.53 -8.32
N TYR A 353 -9.73 -16.18 -9.35
CA TYR A 353 -8.77 -17.06 -10.01
C TYR A 353 -7.38 -16.42 -10.07
N VAL A 354 -6.37 -17.29 -10.09
CA VAL A 354 -4.98 -16.92 -10.37
C VAL A 354 -4.62 -17.42 -11.76
N TYR A 355 -3.78 -16.68 -12.50
CA TYR A 355 -3.34 -17.07 -13.86
C TYR A 355 -1.87 -16.79 -14.10
N ASN A 356 -1.23 -17.62 -14.91
CA ASN A 356 0.13 -17.45 -15.40
C ASN A 356 0.17 -17.17 -16.91
N THR A 357 -0.76 -17.78 -17.66
CA THR A 357 -0.82 -17.69 -19.13
C THR A 357 -2.07 -16.97 -19.63
N ASP A 358 -2.03 -16.53 -20.88
CA ASP A 358 -3.19 -15.92 -21.55
C ASP A 358 -4.35 -16.90 -21.65
N GLU A 359 -4.08 -18.18 -21.83
CA GLU A 359 -5.09 -19.26 -21.93
C GLU A 359 -5.81 -19.44 -20.60
N GLU A 360 -5.08 -19.45 -19.47
CA GLU A 360 -5.66 -19.51 -18.13
C GLU A 360 -6.52 -18.28 -17.82
N LEU A 361 -6.05 -17.08 -18.21
CA LEU A 361 -6.81 -15.84 -18.06
C LEU A 361 -8.13 -15.91 -18.85
N LEU A 362 -8.07 -16.30 -20.13
CA LEU A 362 -9.27 -16.43 -20.97
C LEU A 362 -10.25 -17.45 -20.41
N LEU A 363 -9.75 -18.61 -19.93
CA LEU A 363 -10.59 -19.64 -19.32
C LEU A 363 -11.29 -19.12 -18.05
N ALA A 364 -10.56 -18.38 -17.20
CA ALA A 364 -11.17 -17.76 -16.02
C ALA A 364 -12.23 -16.73 -16.39
N MET A 365 -11.97 -15.91 -17.42
CA MET A 365 -12.92 -14.92 -17.94
C MET A 365 -14.20 -15.60 -18.47
N GLU A 366 -14.06 -16.64 -19.27
CA GLU A 366 -15.18 -17.40 -19.84
C GLU A 366 -16.03 -18.08 -18.76
N ARG A 367 -15.40 -18.70 -17.76
CA ARG A 367 -16.11 -19.33 -16.63
C ARG A 367 -16.96 -18.32 -15.86
N ILE A 368 -16.40 -17.17 -15.53
CA ILE A 368 -17.10 -16.13 -14.77
C ILE A 368 -18.22 -15.50 -15.63
N ALA A 369 -17.95 -15.22 -16.89
CA ALA A 369 -18.92 -14.60 -17.78
C ALA A 369 -20.07 -15.55 -18.15
N GLY A 370 -19.77 -16.84 -18.33
CA GLY A 370 -20.75 -17.87 -18.69
C GLY A 370 -21.64 -18.36 -17.54
N SER A 371 -21.31 -18.02 -16.27
CA SER A 371 -22.07 -18.47 -15.12
C SER A 371 -22.32 -17.34 -14.10
N PRO A 372 -23.50 -16.71 -14.17
CA PRO A 372 -23.90 -15.70 -13.15
C PRO A 372 -23.90 -16.29 -11.72
N ALA A 373 -24.23 -17.54 -11.56
CA ALA A 373 -24.20 -18.24 -10.26
C ALA A 373 -22.77 -18.33 -9.70
N LEU A 374 -21.80 -18.77 -10.51
CA LEU A 374 -20.40 -18.83 -10.14
C LEU A 374 -19.85 -17.43 -9.82
N ARG A 375 -20.18 -16.42 -10.64
CA ARG A 375 -19.78 -15.04 -10.39
C ARG A 375 -20.29 -14.56 -9.04
N SER A 376 -21.55 -14.80 -8.72
CA SER A 376 -22.15 -14.45 -7.43
C SER A 376 -21.49 -15.19 -6.26
N GLU A 377 -21.20 -16.46 -6.42
CA GLU A 377 -20.52 -17.29 -5.41
C GLU A 377 -19.11 -16.78 -5.12
N LEU A 378 -18.30 -16.52 -6.15
CA LEU A 378 -16.94 -15.98 -6.00
C LEU A 378 -16.97 -14.59 -5.35
N GLY A 379 -17.89 -13.72 -5.78
CA GLY A 379 -18.07 -12.40 -5.20
C GLY A 379 -18.44 -12.47 -3.72
N GLU A 380 -19.33 -13.36 -3.33
CA GLU A 380 -19.73 -13.55 -1.93
C GLU A 380 -18.59 -14.11 -1.08
N ARG A 381 -17.84 -15.11 -1.56
CA ARG A 381 -16.64 -15.63 -0.88
C ARG A 381 -15.60 -14.51 -0.65
N GLY A 382 -15.31 -13.71 -1.67
CA GLY A 382 -14.43 -12.55 -1.57
C GLY A 382 -14.91 -11.55 -0.51
N TYR A 383 -16.20 -11.25 -0.51
CA TYR A 383 -16.80 -10.33 0.47
C TYR A 383 -16.73 -10.85 1.90
N GLN A 384 -17.00 -12.13 2.13
CA GLN A 384 -16.90 -12.73 3.46
C GLN A 384 -15.45 -12.72 3.98
N ALA A 385 -14.48 -12.99 3.10
CA ALA A 385 -13.06 -12.86 3.43
C ALA A 385 -12.68 -11.41 3.75
N PHE A 386 -13.17 -10.45 2.96
CA PHE A 386 -12.99 -9.03 3.23
C PHE A 386 -13.49 -8.65 4.63
N VAL A 387 -14.72 -9.00 4.97
CA VAL A 387 -15.30 -8.71 6.30
C VAL A 387 -14.49 -9.33 7.43
N LYS A 388 -14.01 -10.57 7.22
CA LYS A 388 -13.31 -11.34 8.25
C LYS A 388 -11.87 -10.88 8.50
N TRP A 389 -11.14 -10.43 7.45
CA TRP A 389 -9.70 -10.20 7.57
C TRP A 389 -9.23 -8.81 7.13
N TRP A 390 -9.96 -8.13 6.23
CA TRP A 390 -9.49 -6.92 5.54
C TRP A 390 -10.38 -5.70 5.78
N SER A 391 -11.36 -5.80 6.66
CA SER A 391 -12.11 -4.67 7.18
C SER A 391 -11.40 -4.05 8.39
N ARG A 392 -11.86 -2.90 8.80
CA ARG A 392 -11.26 -2.07 9.86
C ARG A 392 -11.12 -2.80 11.19
N GLU A 393 -12.18 -3.46 11.65
CA GLU A 393 -12.24 -4.05 12.99
C GLU A 393 -11.22 -5.19 13.19
N PRO A 394 -11.15 -6.22 12.33
CA PRO A 394 -10.13 -7.27 12.46
C PRO A 394 -8.71 -6.73 12.30
N HIS A 395 -8.50 -5.71 11.44
CA HIS A 395 -7.20 -5.09 11.30
C HIS A 395 -6.77 -4.38 12.59
N LEU A 396 -7.61 -3.51 13.15
CA LEU A 396 -7.30 -2.81 14.40
C LEU A 396 -7.08 -3.77 15.56
N LYS A 397 -7.90 -4.83 15.66
CA LYS A 397 -7.68 -5.87 16.67
C LYS A 397 -6.28 -6.46 16.55
N LEU A 398 -5.87 -6.91 15.36
CA LEU A 398 -4.55 -7.48 15.14
C LEU A 398 -3.44 -6.45 15.38
N TYR A 399 -3.64 -5.20 14.97
CA TYR A 399 -2.71 -4.10 15.21
C TYR A 399 -2.46 -3.88 16.71
N PHE A 400 -3.52 -3.80 17.52
CA PHE A 400 -3.41 -3.66 18.98
C PHE A 400 -2.83 -4.92 19.65
N ASP A 401 -3.10 -6.12 19.14
CA ASP A 401 -2.47 -7.35 19.60
C ASP A 401 -0.94 -7.30 19.43
N PHE A 402 -0.45 -6.75 18.32
CA PHE A 402 0.99 -6.52 18.11
C PHE A 402 1.53 -5.49 19.12
N LEU A 403 0.84 -4.38 19.31
CA LEU A 403 1.24 -3.34 20.25
C LEU A 403 1.32 -3.89 21.68
N ASN A 404 0.31 -4.61 22.14
CA ASN A 404 0.24 -5.19 23.48
C ASN A 404 1.38 -6.20 23.72
N ARG A 405 1.62 -7.09 22.77
CA ARG A 405 2.74 -8.07 22.87
C ARG A 405 4.10 -7.38 22.98
N ASN A 406 4.32 -6.34 22.19
CA ASN A 406 5.58 -5.60 22.21
C ASN A 406 5.72 -4.74 23.47
N ALA A 407 4.63 -4.16 23.98
CA ALA A 407 4.63 -3.45 25.25
C ALA A 407 5.00 -4.40 26.43
N ILE A 408 4.43 -5.60 26.47
CA ILE A 408 4.80 -6.61 27.46
C ILE A 408 6.29 -6.97 27.35
N ARG A 409 6.78 -7.20 26.13
CA ARG A 409 8.19 -7.53 25.89
C ARG A 409 9.13 -6.42 26.33
N LYS A 410 8.78 -5.16 26.07
CA LYS A 410 9.63 -3.98 26.31
C LYS A 410 9.52 -3.45 27.72
N PHE A 411 8.32 -3.42 28.32
CA PHE A 411 8.04 -2.77 29.60
C PHE A 411 7.64 -3.75 30.72
N GLY A 412 7.52 -5.05 30.43
CA GLY A 412 7.01 -6.05 31.37
C GLY A 412 5.50 -5.97 31.62
N ARG A 413 4.82 -5.00 31.04
CA ARG A 413 3.36 -4.77 31.16
C ARG A 413 2.83 -4.01 29.96
N VAL A 414 1.52 -3.98 29.80
CA VAL A 414 0.85 -3.04 28.91
C VAL A 414 0.58 -1.74 29.70
N PRO A 415 1.17 -0.58 29.31
CA PRO A 415 0.99 0.67 30.04
C PRO A 415 -0.37 1.37 29.76
N TRP A 416 -1.18 0.80 28.90
CA TRP A 416 -2.56 1.19 28.59
C TRP A 416 -3.51 0.03 28.86
N ASP A 417 -4.83 0.23 28.67
CA ASP A 417 -5.79 -0.86 28.82
C ASP A 417 -5.63 -1.89 27.70
N PRO A 418 -5.23 -3.15 28.00
CA PRO A 418 -5.04 -4.19 27.00
C PRO A 418 -6.33 -4.66 26.35
N ALA A 419 -7.49 -4.42 26.98
CA ALA A 419 -8.80 -4.78 26.46
C ALA A 419 -9.39 -3.72 25.54
N TYR A 420 -8.60 -2.70 25.19
CA TYR A 420 -9.05 -1.66 24.26
C TYR A 420 -9.38 -2.30 22.89
N VAL A 421 -10.65 -2.58 22.68
CA VAL A 421 -11.25 -2.87 21.38
C VAL A 421 -12.00 -1.60 20.99
N PRO A 422 -11.71 -1.00 19.82
CA PRO A 422 -12.48 0.15 19.36
C PRO A 422 -13.97 -0.17 19.42
N ALA A 423 -14.78 0.73 20.01
CA ALA A 423 -16.21 0.59 19.99
C ALA A 423 -16.66 0.51 18.52
N THR A 424 -17.33 -0.55 18.17
CA THR A 424 -17.99 -0.68 16.86
C THR A 424 -19.16 0.30 16.84
N SER A 425 -19.01 1.41 16.10
CA SER A 425 -20.11 2.31 15.78
C SER A 425 -20.90 1.79 14.59
#